data_5f0137c8961c960a8a04132ff7f9219b
#
_entry.id   5f0137c8961c960a8a04132ff7f9219b
#
_cell.length_a   1.000
_cell.length_b   1.000
_cell.length_c   1.000
_cell.angle_alpha   90.00
_cell.angle_beta   90.00
_cell.angle_gamma   90.00
#
_symmetry.space_group_name_H-M   'P 1'
#
loop_
_entity.id
_entity.type
_entity.pdbx_description
1 polymer ?
#
loop_
_entity_poly.entity_id
_entity_poly.type
_entity_poly.pdbx_seq_one_letter_code
_entity_poly.pdbx_strand_id
1 'polypeptide(L)'
;MKQFFKRLSLLVLASLLFFWLLDLGFTYVFKKGYYTKIQWLYTLENRSYDFAIHGNSRAFTTVDIPVIEKATGKNGINISVDGSSIPDQYLMLKIFLKNGNKIKKLYLQVDPFSSNTEEIFDFAIPKFLPYIKDPMVFDHFKQFGKEWYAYRYVPFYRYAKYNTLWGIHEVLIDNFKILPQDFDKYGDFFYPNVNYKGPDSLRHMTFDLNGKYKFLNQIIELCKVNNVELILFTAPVADIILDKGYYANAEDFKKLMQQKAVSYFNYGDLYGHDPKFFYNQIHITKDGAEDFTRKILPIFQQ
;
A
#
# COMPACT_ATOMS: atom_id res chain seq x y z
N MET A 1 38.00 36.35 -18.39
CA MET A 1 37.33 35.84 -17.19
C MET A 1 35.85 36.23 -17.11
N LYS A 2 35.45 37.51 -17.15
CA LYS A 2 34.01 37.95 -17.05
C LYS A 2 33.09 37.25 -18.07
N GLN A 3 33.51 37.18 -19.35
CA GLN A 3 32.69 36.51 -20.38
C GLN A 3 32.57 35.00 -20.16
N PHE A 4 33.61 34.34 -19.65
CA PHE A 4 33.55 32.92 -19.28
C PHE A 4 32.51 32.65 -18.17
N PHE A 5 32.58 33.42 -17.07
CA PHE A 5 31.60 33.31 -15.99
C PHE A 5 30.19 33.60 -16.43
N LYS A 6 30.00 34.61 -17.29
CA LYS A 6 28.69 34.93 -17.86
C LYS A 6 28.14 33.76 -18.68
N ARG A 7 28.95 33.16 -19.56
CA ARG A 7 28.52 31.98 -20.35
C ARG A 7 28.25 30.76 -19.47
N LEU A 8 29.11 30.51 -18.48
CA LEU A 8 28.91 29.42 -17.52
C LEU A 8 27.61 29.61 -16.72
N SER A 9 27.35 30.82 -16.21
CA SER A 9 26.11 31.12 -15.50
C SER A 9 24.88 30.94 -16.38
N LEU A 10 24.93 31.38 -17.65
CA LEU A 10 23.84 31.15 -18.59
C LEU A 10 23.60 29.68 -18.88
N LEU A 11 24.67 28.88 -19.01
CA LEU A 11 24.56 27.44 -19.21
C LEU A 11 23.91 26.76 -17.99
N VAL A 12 24.36 27.10 -16.78
CA VAL A 12 23.78 26.58 -15.54
C VAL A 12 22.31 26.92 -15.42
N LEU A 13 21.95 28.20 -15.68
CA LEU A 13 20.55 28.63 -15.63
C LEU A 13 19.68 27.91 -16.68
N ALA A 14 20.19 27.76 -17.91
CA ALA A 14 19.48 27.03 -18.96
C ALA A 14 19.29 25.55 -18.59
N SER A 15 20.32 24.90 -18.00
CA SER A 15 20.23 23.53 -17.53
C SER A 15 19.21 23.39 -16.40
N LEU A 16 19.23 24.29 -15.41
CA LEU A 16 18.24 24.28 -14.32
C LEU A 16 16.81 24.46 -14.84
N LEU A 17 16.61 25.38 -15.78
CA LEU A 17 15.30 25.59 -16.42
C LEU A 17 14.87 24.34 -17.19
N PHE A 18 15.77 23.71 -17.94
CA PHE A 18 15.48 22.48 -18.68
C PHE A 18 15.06 21.34 -17.75
N PHE A 19 15.81 21.08 -16.68
CA PHE A 19 15.46 20.01 -15.72
C PHE A 19 14.18 20.38 -14.94
N TRP A 20 13.92 21.64 -14.68
CA TRP A 20 12.68 22.07 -14.05
C TRP A 20 11.46 21.82 -14.96
N LEU A 21 11.56 22.11 -16.26
CA LEU A 21 10.51 21.82 -17.23
C LEU A 21 10.28 20.30 -17.38
N LEU A 22 11.36 19.50 -17.40
CA LEU A 22 11.23 18.04 -17.37
C LEU A 22 10.53 17.56 -16.10
N ASP A 23 10.90 18.08 -14.92
CA ASP A 23 10.26 17.74 -13.65
C ASP A 23 8.76 18.02 -13.67
N LEU A 24 8.36 19.19 -14.22
CA LEU A 24 6.96 19.55 -14.37
C LEU A 24 6.22 18.62 -15.33
N GLY A 25 6.81 18.36 -16.49
CA GLY A 25 6.21 17.49 -17.51
C GLY A 25 5.99 16.07 -17.00
N PHE A 26 7.02 15.44 -16.42
CA PHE A 26 6.92 14.12 -15.83
C PHE A 26 5.90 14.08 -14.70
N THR A 27 5.95 15.04 -13.77
CA THR A 27 4.99 15.11 -12.66
C THR A 27 3.55 15.24 -13.15
N TYR A 28 3.32 16.07 -14.18
CA TYR A 28 2.00 16.27 -14.76
C TYR A 28 1.45 14.96 -15.36
N VAL A 29 2.27 14.27 -16.14
CA VAL A 29 1.87 13.02 -16.76
C VAL A 29 1.61 11.94 -15.72
N PHE A 30 2.52 11.73 -14.77
CA PHE A 30 2.33 10.76 -13.69
C PHE A 30 1.05 11.02 -12.88
N LYS A 31 0.76 12.29 -12.56
CA LYS A 31 -0.44 12.62 -11.77
C LYS A 31 -1.75 12.41 -12.53
N LYS A 32 -1.71 12.42 -13.85
CA LYS A 32 -2.87 12.11 -14.71
C LYS A 32 -3.00 10.62 -15.02
N GLY A 33 -2.02 9.83 -14.66
CA GLY A 33 -2.03 8.40 -14.87
C GLY A 33 -3.14 7.71 -14.10
N TYR A 34 -3.47 6.52 -14.57
CA TYR A 34 -4.52 5.67 -13.99
C TYR A 34 -4.01 4.27 -13.64
N TYR A 35 -2.77 3.96 -14.01
CA TYR A 35 -2.22 2.62 -13.95
C TYR A 35 -1.89 2.16 -12.52
N THR A 36 -1.31 3.03 -11.70
CA THR A 36 -0.93 2.65 -10.35
C THR A 36 -2.04 2.89 -9.33
N LYS A 37 -2.08 2.06 -8.28
CA LYS A 37 -3.03 2.24 -7.17
C LYS A 37 -2.94 3.60 -6.49
N ILE A 38 -1.73 4.18 -6.43
CA ILE A 38 -1.55 5.52 -5.84
C ILE A 38 -2.20 6.58 -6.73
N GLN A 39 -2.01 6.52 -8.05
CA GLN A 39 -2.67 7.43 -8.98
C GLN A 39 -4.19 7.34 -8.84
N TRP A 40 -4.72 6.12 -8.86
CA TRP A 40 -6.14 5.87 -8.67
C TRP A 40 -6.66 6.39 -7.31
N LEU A 41 -5.92 6.17 -6.23
CA LEU A 41 -6.28 6.67 -4.89
C LEU A 41 -6.47 8.20 -4.88
N TYR A 42 -5.63 8.93 -5.63
CA TYR A 42 -5.77 10.39 -5.78
C TYR A 42 -6.98 10.81 -6.61
N THR A 43 -7.59 9.91 -7.39
CA THR A 43 -8.83 10.20 -8.14
C THR A 43 -10.08 9.97 -7.30
N LEU A 44 -9.95 9.31 -6.15
CA LEU A 44 -11.07 9.08 -5.24
C LEU A 44 -11.31 10.33 -4.40
N GLU A 45 -12.41 11.02 -4.69
CA GLU A 45 -12.77 12.26 -4.00
C GLU A 45 -14.24 12.26 -3.58
N ASN A 46 -14.51 12.70 -2.33
CA ASN A 46 -15.85 12.89 -1.79
C ASN A 46 -16.77 11.65 -1.91
N ARG A 47 -16.20 10.44 -1.78
CA ARG A 47 -16.91 9.17 -1.80
C ARG A 47 -17.25 8.71 -0.38
N SER A 48 -18.28 7.91 -0.26
CA SER A 48 -18.68 7.30 1.01
C SER A 48 -18.84 5.79 0.84
N TYR A 49 -18.23 5.04 1.75
CA TYR A 49 -18.28 3.59 1.76
C TYR A 49 -18.64 3.09 3.15
N ASP A 50 -19.26 1.93 3.23
CA ASP A 50 -19.53 1.28 4.51
C ASP A 50 -18.23 0.71 5.09
N PHE A 51 -17.32 0.22 4.22
CA PHE A 51 -16.02 -0.29 4.65
C PHE A 51 -14.93 -0.07 3.61
N ALA A 52 -13.68 -0.10 4.08
CA ALA A 52 -12.51 -0.21 3.23
C ALA A 52 -11.62 -1.38 3.67
N ILE A 53 -11.03 -2.07 2.69
CA ILE A 53 -9.92 -3.00 2.90
C ILE A 53 -8.63 -2.21 2.68
N HIS A 54 -7.65 -2.41 3.57
CA HIS A 54 -6.36 -1.74 3.49
C HIS A 54 -5.22 -2.64 3.90
N GLY A 55 -4.05 -2.40 3.35
CA GLY A 55 -2.84 -3.17 3.63
C GLY A 55 -1.86 -3.17 2.45
N ASN A 56 -1.01 -4.19 2.41
CA ASN A 56 -0.05 -4.42 1.34
C ASN A 56 -0.63 -5.32 0.22
N SER A 57 0.24 -5.98 -0.56
CA SER A 57 -0.16 -6.90 -1.63
C SER A 57 -1.09 -8.02 -1.15
N ARG A 58 -0.97 -8.46 0.10
CA ARG A 58 -1.81 -9.52 0.65
C ARG A 58 -3.25 -9.05 0.86
N ALA A 59 -3.48 -7.83 1.34
CA ALA A 59 -4.82 -7.25 1.40
C ALA A 59 -5.36 -6.93 0.00
N PHE A 60 -4.47 -6.50 -0.90
CA PHE A 60 -4.81 -6.16 -2.27
C PHE A 60 -5.39 -7.33 -3.06
N THR A 61 -4.96 -8.58 -2.73
CA THR A 61 -5.24 -9.78 -3.52
C THR A 61 -6.07 -10.83 -2.79
N THR A 62 -6.55 -10.55 -1.57
CA THR A 62 -7.11 -11.61 -0.72
C THR A 62 -8.61 -11.46 -0.46
N VAL A 63 -9.14 -10.25 -0.51
CA VAL A 63 -10.54 -9.98 -0.19
C VAL A 63 -11.30 -9.57 -1.45
N ASP A 64 -12.38 -10.27 -1.75
CA ASP A 64 -13.26 -10.05 -2.90
C ASP A 64 -14.46 -9.18 -2.46
N ILE A 65 -14.40 -7.87 -2.75
CA ILE A 65 -15.44 -6.92 -2.35
C ILE A 65 -16.81 -7.24 -2.95
N PRO A 66 -16.96 -7.56 -4.24
CA PRO A 66 -18.23 -8.05 -4.81
C PRO A 66 -18.90 -9.16 -4.01
N VAL A 67 -18.15 -10.11 -3.47
CA VAL A 67 -18.71 -11.18 -2.64
C VAL A 67 -19.28 -10.63 -1.35
N ILE A 68 -18.59 -9.68 -0.71
CA ILE A 68 -19.08 -9.04 0.53
C ILE A 68 -20.32 -8.19 0.25
N GLU A 69 -20.29 -7.35 -0.79
CA GLU A 69 -21.44 -6.52 -1.17
C GLU A 69 -22.68 -7.35 -1.44
N LYS A 70 -22.55 -8.46 -2.18
CA LYS A 70 -23.64 -9.38 -2.47
C LYS A 70 -24.24 -10.02 -1.21
N ALA A 71 -23.37 -10.35 -0.24
CA ALA A 71 -23.79 -11.03 0.98
C ALA A 71 -24.36 -10.09 2.06
N THR A 72 -23.93 -8.83 2.08
CA THR A 72 -24.22 -7.88 3.18
C THR A 72 -25.03 -6.67 2.75
N GLY A 73 -25.07 -6.35 1.47
CA GLY A 73 -25.61 -5.09 0.96
C GLY A 73 -24.75 -3.86 1.29
N LYS A 74 -23.58 -4.04 1.91
CA LYS A 74 -22.65 -2.96 2.29
C LYS A 74 -21.71 -2.66 1.14
N ASN A 75 -21.56 -1.38 0.83
CA ASN A 75 -20.67 -0.92 -0.24
C ASN A 75 -19.22 -0.81 0.25
N GLY A 76 -18.25 -1.36 -0.47
CA GLY A 76 -16.87 -1.44 -0.06
C GLY A 76 -15.86 -0.93 -1.08
N ILE A 77 -14.61 -0.73 -0.62
CA ILE A 77 -13.49 -0.35 -1.47
C ILE A 77 -12.18 -0.97 -0.94
N ASN A 78 -11.30 -1.38 -1.84
CA ASN A 78 -9.95 -1.85 -1.51
C ASN A 78 -8.93 -0.75 -1.83
N ILE A 79 -8.39 -0.11 -0.81
CA ILE A 79 -7.37 0.94 -0.93
C ILE A 79 -5.95 0.41 -0.65
N SER A 80 -5.76 -0.91 -0.62
CA SER A 80 -4.46 -1.54 -0.43
C SER A 80 -3.52 -1.28 -1.60
N VAL A 81 -2.23 -1.25 -1.33
CA VAL A 81 -1.19 -1.09 -2.36
C VAL A 81 -0.11 -2.13 -2.18
N ASP A 82 0.22 -2.81 -3.26
CA ASP A 82 1.30 -3.78 -3.33
C ASP A 82 2.65 -3.17 -2.92
N GLY A 83 3.44 -3.95 -2.18
CA GLY A 83 4.76 -3.54 -1.70
C GLY A 83 4.77 -2.38 -0.71
N SER A 84 3.62 -2.03 -0.12
CA SER A 84 3.54 -0.99 0.92
C SER A 84 3.90 -1.52 2.30
N SER A 85 4.58 -0.71 3.09
CA SER A 85 4.82 -0.90 4.53
C SER A 85 3.75 -0.20 5.37
N ILE A 86 3.71 -0.44 6.68
CA ILE A 86 2.77 0.25 7.58
C ILE A 86 2.93 1.79 7.53
N PRO A 87 4.15 2.37 7.49
CA PRO A 87 4.32 3.79 7.21
C PRO A 87 3.60 4.27 5.95
N ASP A 88 3.74 3.53 4.83
CA ASP A 88 3.10 3.88 3.57
C ASP A 88 1.57 3.79 3.69
N GLN A 89 1.07 2.73 4.33
CA GLN A 89 -0.36 2.54 4.57
C GLN A 89 -0.97 3.67 5.41
N TYR A 90 -0.24 4.14 6.43
CA TYR A 90 -0.66 5.32 7.19
C TYR A 90 -0.82 6.56 6.30
N LEU A 91 0.18 6.83 5.42
CA LEU A 91 0.10 7.96 4.49
C LEU A 91 -1.07 7.82 3.52
N MET A 92 -1.28 6.63 2.98
CA MET A 92 -2.37 6.35 2.03
C MET A 92 -3.74 6.56 2.64
N LEU A 93 -3.96 6.09 3.88
CA LEU A 93 -5.20 6.35 4.61
C LEU A 93 -5.42 7.85 4.84
N LYS A 94 -4.34 8.60 5.18
CA LYS A 94 -4.42 10.06 5.31
C LYS A 94 -4.81 10.73 4.00
N ILE A 95 -4.23 10.32 2.87
CA ILE A 95 -4.56 10.85 1.53
C ILE A 95 -6.04 10.57 1.24
N PHE A 96 -6.48 9.34 1.44
CA PHE A 96 -7.86 8.93 1.19
C PHE A 96 -8.87 9.77 1.97
N LEU A 97 -8.64 9.96 3.27
CA LEU A 97 -9.52 10.76 4.13
C LEU A 97 -9.43 12.26 3.81
N LYS A 98 -8.24 12.79 3.50
CA LYS A 98 -8.04 14.19 3.10
C LYS A 98 -8.79 14.55 1.81
N ASN A 99 -8.93 13.61 0.89
CA ASN A 99 -9.70 13.78 -0.34
C ASN A 99 -11.24 13.79 -0.11
N GLY A 100 -11.68 13.88 1.14
CA GLY A 100 -13.10 13.95 1.50
C GLY A 100 -13.83 12.61 1.48
N ASN A 101 -13.10 11.50 1.29
CA ASN A 101 -13.69 10.18 1.34
C ASN A 101 -14.05 9.79 2.79
N LYS A 102 -15.10 9.02 2.95
CA LYS A 102 -15.62 8.56 4.25
C LYS A 102 -15.77 7.06 4.25
N ILE A 103 -15.43 6.44 5.36
CA ILE A 103 -15.66 5.02 5.64
C ILE A 103 -16.20 4.87 7.06
N LYS A 104 -17.03 3.85 7.30
CA LYS A 104 -17.49 3.50 8.66
C LYS A 104 -16.52 2.54 9.33
N LYS A 105 -15.99 1.55 8.56
CA LYS A 105 -15.08 0.53 9.05
C LYS A 105 -13.85 0.44 8.17
N LEU A 106 -12.69 0.23 8.80
CA LEU A 106 -11.43 -0.08 8.13
C LEU A 106 -10.98 -1.48 8.53
N TYR A 107 -10.87 -2.38 7.56
CA TYR A 107 -10.26 -3.70 7.73
C TYR A 107 -8.81 -3.61 7.26
N LEU A 108 -7.90 -3.52 8.22
CA LEU A 108 -6.46 -3.40 7.93
C LEU A 108 -5.79 -4.76 8.05
N GLN A 109 -5.24 -5.23 6.94
CA GLN A 109 -4.40 -6.41 6.94
C GLN A 109 -3.03 -6.07 7.57
N VAL A 110 -2.65 -6.85 8.54
CA VAL A 110 -1.35 -6.72 9.23
C VAL A 110 -0.57 -8.03 9.11
N ASP A 111 0.71 -7.88 8.77
CA ASP A 111 1.62 -9.00 8.78
C ASP A 111 2.35 -9.06 10.12
N PRO A 112 2.53 -10.27 10.68
CA PRO A 112 3.20 -10.46 11.95
C PRO A 112 4.58 -9.80 12.01
N PHE A 113 5.34 -9.91 10.93
CA PHE A 113 6.75 -9.48 10.85
C PHE A 113 6.92 -8.00 10.46
N SER A 114 5.87 -7.33 10.00
CA SER A 114 5.96 -5.95 9.50
C SER A 114 5.05 -4.95 10.20
N SER A 115 4.17 -5.41 11.09
CA SER A 115 3.21 -4.55 11.80
C SER A 115 3.87 -3.49 12.70
N ASN A 116 5.11 -3.72 13.12
CA ASN A 116 5.91 -2.81 13.94
C ASN A 116 6.99 -2.06 13.16
N THR A 117 7.13 -2.28 11.84
CA THR A 117 8.19 -1.63 11.05
C THR A 117 8.02 -0.11 11.05
N GLU A 118 9.14 0.59 11.15
CA GLU A 118 9.23 2.04 10.97
C GLU A 118 9.91 2.39 9.65
N GLU A 119 10.22 1.41 8.80
CA GLU A 119 10.89 1.58 7.53
C GLU A 119 9.88 1.63 6.37
N ILE A 120 10.23 2.39 5.35
CA ILE A 120 9.53 2.38 4.06
C ILE A 120 10.20 1.39 3.12
N PHE A 121 9.41 0.75 2.27
CA PHE A 121 9.98 -0.17 1.29
C PHE A 121 10.32 0.56 -0.01
N ASP A 122 11.50 0.26 -0.57
CA ASP A 122 12.00 0.87 -1.82
C ASP A 122 11.00 0.72 -2.98
N PHE A 123 10.23 -0.35 -2.99
CA PHE A 123 9.22 -0.61 -4.00
C PHE A 123 8.06 0.42 -4.00
N ALA A 124 7.72 0.98 -2.83
CA ALA A 124 6.65 1.96 -2.72
C ALA A 124 7.12 3.39 -3.05
N ILE A 125 8.41 3.70 -2.82
CA ILE A 125 8.96 5.06 -2.96
C ILE A 125 8.64 5.70 -4.32
N PRO A 126 8.90 5.05 -5.47
CA PRO A 126 8.67 5.66 -6.79
C PRO A 126 7.22 6.10 -7.00
N LYS A 127 6.27 5.37 -6.43
CA LYS A 127 4.83 5.60 -6.56
C LYS A 127 4.40 6.94 -5.92
N PHE A 128 5.12 7.42 -4.89
CA PHE A 128 4.84 8.67 -4.19
C PHE A 128 5.64 9.87 -4.69
N LEU A 129 6.73 9.66 -5.40
CA LEU A 129 7.61 10.75 -5.86
C LEU A 129 6.91 11.84 -6.69
N PRO A 130 5.93 11.54 -7.56
CA PRO A 130 5.18 12.58 -8.26
C PRO A 130 4.43 13.53 -7.33
N TYR A 131 4.10 13.08 -6.14
CA TYR A 131 3.33 13.81 -5.14
C TYR A 131 4.19 14.47 -4.05
N ILE A 132 5.54 14.36 -4.12
CA ILE A 132 6.44 14.84 -3.05
C ILE A 132 6.37 16.35 -2.80
N LYS A 133 5.82 17.13 -3.74
CA LYS A 133 5.57 18.57 -3.54
C LYS A 133 4.36 18.84 -2.64
N ASP A 134 3.46 17.88 -2.44
CA ASP A 134 2.40 17.97 -1.42
C ASP A 134 3.04 18.00 -0.03
N PRO A 135 2.71 19.00 0.83
CA PRO A 135 3.28 19.09 2.17
C PRO A 135 3.06 17.83 3.01
N MET A 136 1.89 17.20 2.92
CA MET A 136 1.58 16.01 3.70
C MET A 136 2.48 14.82 3.29
N VAL A 137 2.69 14.62 1.98
CA VAL A 137 3.58 13.58 1.45
C VAL A 137 5.02 13.85 1.86
N PHE A 138 5.48 15.09 1.68
CA PHE A 138 6.83 15.47 2.07
C PHE A 138 7.08 15.35 3.57
N ASP A 139 6.17 15.83 4.41
CA ASP A 139 6.28 15.77 5.86
C ASP A 139 6.31 14.33 6.38
N HIS A 140 5.61 13.44 5.68
CA HIS A 140 5.69 12.00 5.97
C HIS A 140 7.07 11.44 5.61
N PHE A 141 7.57 11.71 4.41
CA PHE A 141 8.79 11.07 3.93
C PHE A 141 10.09 11.69 4.46
N LYS A 142 10.14 12.99 4.76
CA LYS A 142 11.36 13.66 5.26
C LYS A 142 11.92 13.04 6.56
N GLN A 143 11.11 12.33 7.34
CA GLN A 143 11.55 11.65 8.57
C GLN A 143 12.41 10.41 8.28
N PHE A 144 12.37 9.86 7.05
CA PHE A 144 13.12 8.67 6.67
C PHE A 144 14.50 8.98 6.07
N GLY A 145 14.87 10.25 5.91
CA GLY A 145 16.20 10.61 5.47
C GLY A 145 16.30 12.00 4.81
N LYS A 146 17.53 12.52 4.76
CA LYS A 146 17.80 13.85 4.18
C LYS A 146 17.63 13.90 2.66
N GLU A 147 17.70 12.75 1.98
CA GLU A 147 17.57 12.68 0.52
C GLU A 147 16.18 13.14 0.04
N TRP A 148 15.15 13.05 0.90
CA TRP A 148 13.81 13.53 0.58
C TRP A 148 13.75 15.03 0.31
N TYR A 149 14.68 15.83 0.85
CA TYR A 149 14.83 17.24 0.49
C TYR A 149 15.32 17.39 -0.95
N ALA A 150 16.26 16.55 -1.41
CA ALA A 150 16.70 16.56 -2.81
C ALA A 150 15.57 16.16 -3.76
N TYR A 151 14.77 15.13 -3.43
CA TYR A 151 13.60 14.74 -4.23
C TYR A 151 12.57 15.87 -4.36
N ARG A 152 12.42 16.71 -3.34
CA ARG A 152 11.48 17.82 -3.37
C ARG A 152 12.00 19.06 -4.09
N TYR A 153 13.27 19.41 -3.87
CA TYR A 153 13.80 20.73 -4.23
C TYR A 153 14.75 20.73 -5.42
N VAL A 154 15.42 19.60 -5.71
CA VAL A 154 16.31 19.51 -6.87
C VAL A 154 15.51 19.07 -8.10
N PRO A 155 15.42 19.92 -9.14
CA PRO A 155 14.61 19.61 -10.31
C PRO A 155 15.02 18.29 -10.96
N PHE A 156 14.05 17.45 -11.27
CA PHE A 156 14.18 16.18 -11.95
C PHE A 156 14.98 15.09 -11.20
N TYR A 157 15.65 15.39 -10.09
CA TYR A 157 16.51 14.45 -9.36
C TYR A 157 15.77 13.15 -8.98
N ARG A 158 14.54 13.26 -8.48
CA ARG A 158 13.70 12.11 -8.09
C ARG A 158 13.47 11.13 -9.24
N TYR A 159 13.24 11.63 -10.43
CA TYR A 159 13.01 10.80 -11.61
C TYR A 159 14.32 10.22 -12.17
N ALA A 160 15.40 10.97 -12.14
CA ALA A 160 16.73 10.49 -12.52
C ALA A 160 17.24 9.38 -11.60
N LYS A 161 16.98 9.49 -10.28
CA LYS A 161 17.40 8.51 -9.27
C LYS A 161 16.65 7.18 -9.40
N TYR A 162 15.35 7.23 -9.61
CA TYR A 162 14.49 6.06 -9.68
C TYR A 162 14.23 5.59 -11.11
N ASN A 163 15.30 5.57 -11.92
CA ASN A 163 15.30 5.04 -13.27
C ASN A 163 14.45 5.85 -14.27
N THR A 164 15.12 6.66 -15.08
CA THR A 164 14.51 7.47 -16.15
C THR A 164 13.73 6.61 -17.15
N LEU A 165 14.15 5.36 -17.40
CA LEU A 165 13.46 4.44 -18.28
C LEU A 165 12.12 3.97 -17.68
N TRP A 166 12.06 3.76 -16.38
CA TRP A 166 10.80 3.42 -15.71
C TRP A 166 9.82 4.60 -15.76
N GLY A 167 10.31 5.82 -15.53
CA GLY A 167 9.51 7.03 -15.69
C GLY A 167 8.99 7.21 -17.12
N ILE A 168 9.80 6.96 -18.14
CA ILE A 168 9.38 7.00 -19.55
C ILE A 168 8.35 5.91 -19.83
N HIS A 169 8.57 4.70 -19.33
CA HIS A 169 7.64 3.58 -19.47
C HIS A 169 6.26 3.91 -18.88
N GLU A 170 6.21 4.41 -17.64
CA GLU A 170 4.95 4.82 -17.00
C GLU A 170 4.26 5.95 -17.78
N VAL A 171 5.01 6.96 -18.21
CA VAL A 171 4.49 8.05 -19.05
C VAL A 171 3.86 7.52 -20.33
N LEU A 172 4.47 6.55 -21.00
CA LEU A 172 3.93 5.96 -22.22
C LEU A 172 2.69 5.13 -21.94
N ILE A 173 2.71 4.31 -20.89
CA ILE A 173 1.55 3.49 -20.49
C ILE A 173 0.36 4.37 -20.16
N ASP A 174 0.54 5.37 -19.32
CA ASP A 174 -0.54 6.22 -18.84
C ASP A 174 -1.16 7.08 -19.95
N ASN A 175 -0.34 7.59 -20.88
CA ASN A 175 -0.85 8.45 -21.95
C ASN A 175 -1.45 7.67 -23.13
N PHE A 176 -0.86 6.55 -23.49
CA PHE A 176 -1.31 5.76 -24.62
C PHE A 176 -2.22 4.60 -24.25
N LYS A 177 -2.48 4.41 -22.94
CA LYS A 177 -3.31 3.32 -22.41
C LYS A 177 -2.90 1.95 -22.97
N ILE A 178 -1.59 1.72 -23.04
CA ILE A 178 -1.01 0.50 -23.65
C ILE A 178 -1.32 -0.73 -22.80
N LEU A 179 -1.39 -0.55 -21.46
CA LEU A 179 -1.77 -1.61 -20.52
C LEU A 179 -3.07 -1.25 -19.80
N PRO A 180 -3.96 -2.24 -19.58
CA PRO A 180 -5.11 -2.05 -18.72
C PRO A 180 -4.65 -1.88 -17.26
N GLN A 181 -5.51 -1.30 -16.43
CA GLN A 181 -5.33 -1.37 -14.97
C GLN A 181 -5.29 -2.84 -14.54
N ASP A 182 -4.39 -3.17 -13.61
CA ASP A 182 -4.31 -4.52 -13.04
C ASP A 182 -5.44 -4.81 -12.04
N PHE A 183 -6.20 -3.80 -11.61
CA PHE A 183 -7.25 -3.90 -10.60
C PHE A 183 -8.59 -3.38 -11.13
N ASP A 184 -9.66 -3.86 -10.54
CA ASP A 184 -11.02 -3.52 -10.93
C ASP A 184 -11.52 -2.18 -10.31
N LYS A 185 -12.80 -1.84 -10.53
CA LYS A 185 -13.44 -0.63 -10.00
C LYS A 185 -13.52 -0.57 -8.46
N TYR A 186 -13.43 -1.70 -7.79
CA TYR A 186 -13.36 -1.81 -6.33
C TYR A 186 -11.95 -1.65 -5.80
N GLY A 187 -10.97 -1.74 -6.69
CA GLY A 187 -9.57 -1.75 -6.37
C GLY A 187 -9.02 -3.13 -6.05
N ASP A 188 -9.72 -4.20 -6.38
CA ASP A 188 -9.30 -5.58 -6.17
C ASP A 188 -8.43 -6.09 -7.33
N PHE A 189 -7.46 -6.92 -7.00
CA PHE A 189 -6.64 -7.69 -7.93
C PHE A 189 -6.53 -9.12 -7.43
N PHE A 190 -6.59 -10.09 -8.34
CA PHE A 190 -6.49 -11.50 -7.97
C PHE A 190 -5.44 -12.21 -8.80
N TYR A 191 -4.58 -12.97 -8.14
CA TYR A 191 -3.66 -13.87 -8.83
C TYR A 191 -4.42 -15.01 -9.50
N PRO A 192 -3.96 -15.46 -10.69
CA PRO A 192 -4.58 -16.57 -11.39
C PRO A 192 -4.49 -17.86 -10.58
N ASN A 193 -5.42 -18.77 -10.84
CA ASN A 193 -5.37 -20.11 -10.27
C ASN A 193 -4.20 -20.88 -10.87
N VAL A 194 -3.32 -21.37 -10.01
CA VAL A 194 -2.14 -22.16 -10.39
C VAL A 194 -1.97 -23.33 -9.43
N ASN A 195 -1.25 -24.36 -9.86
CA ASN A 195 -0.82 -25.41 -8.96
C ASN A 195 0.48 -24.99 -8.28
N TYR A 196 0.38 -24.46 -7.07
CA TYR A 196 1.54 -24.10 -6.27
C TYR A 196 2.34 -25.35 -5.89
N LYS A 197 3.63 -25.37 -6.23
CA LYS A 197 4.51 -26.53 -6.05
C LYS A 197 5.37 -26.49 -4.78
N GLY A 198 5.15 -25.49 -3.93
CA GLY A 198 5.94 -25.29 -2.72
C GLY A 198 6.81 -24.04 -2.77
N PRO A 199 7.45 -23.67 -1.65
CA PRO A 199 8.18 -22.42 -1.56
C PRO A 199 9.49 -22.48 -2.34
N ASP A 200 9.79 -21.38 -3.04
CA ASP A 200 11.10 -21.17 -3.68
C ASP A 200 12.19 -20.83 -2.64
N SER A 201 11.78 -20.24 -1.51
CA SER A 201 12.64 -19.97 -0.37
C SER A 201 11.82 -19.92 0.91
N LEU A 202 12.35 -20.54 1.98
CA LEU A 202 11.72 -20.48 3.30
C LEU A 202 12.06 -19.14 3.97
N ARG A 203 11.07 -18.27 4.12
CA ARG A 203 11.13 -17.14 5.03
C ARG A 203 10.19 -17.43 6.18
N HIS A 204 10.73 -17.61 7.38
CA HIS A 204 9.91 -17.82 8.57
C HIS A 204 9.24 -16.51 8.98
N MET A 205 7.96 -16.57 9.27
CA MET A 205 7.15 -15.48 9.75
C MET A 205 6.86 -15.64 11.23
N THR A 206 7.13 -14.58 12.00
CA THR A 206 6.75 -14.49 13.40
C THR A 206 6.34 -13.06 13.72
N PHE A 207 5.56 -12.85 14.79
CA PHE A 207 5.30 -11.54 15.32
C PHE A 207 6.49 -11.04 16.11
N ASP A 208 6.99 -9.86 15.82
CA ASP A 208 7.91 -9.15 16.71
C ASP A 208 7.11 -8.25 17.67
N LEU A 209 6.97 -8.71 18.90
CA LEU A 209 6.22 -8.01 19.95
C LEU A 209 7.00 -6.88 20.61
N ASN A 210 8.31 -6.76 20.35
CA ASN A 210 9.18 -5.77 20.98
C ASN A 210 9.14 -4.39 20.29
N GLY A 211 8.43 -4.30 19.17
CA GLY A 211 8.33 -3.07 18.40
C GLY A 211 7.44 -2.01 19.04
N LYS A 212 7.70 -0.75 18.69
CA LYS A 212 6.94 0.42 19.20
C LYS A 212 5.59 0.59 18.50
N TYR A 213 5.35 -0.09 17.38
CA TYR A 213 4.14 0.04 16.56
C TYR A 213 3.75 1.49 16.22
N LYS A 214 4.75 2.35 16.00
CA LYS A 214 4.55 3.79 15.79
C LYS A 214 3.47 4.09 14.76
N PHE A 215 3.61 3.56 13.55
CA PHE A 215 2.67 3.86 12.47
C PHE A 215 1.34 3.14 12.62
N LEU A 216 1.32 1.92 13.17
CA LEU A 216 0.06 1.26 13.52
C LEU A 216 -0.72 2.06 14.58
N ASN A 217 -0.04 2.58 15.60
CA ASN A 217 -0.67 3.47 16.59
C ASN A 217 -1.19 4.76 15.94
N GLN A 218 -0.49 5.31 14.96
CA GLN A 218 -0.97 6.47 14.19
C GLN A 218 -2.21 6.15 13.34
N ILE A 219 -2.30 4.94 12.76
CA ILE A 219 -3.50 4.48 12.05
C ILE A 219 -4.67 4.33 13.04
N ILE A 220 -4.44 3.73 14.20
CA ILE A 220 -5.47 3.58 15.25
C ILE A 220 -6.01 4.96 15.64
N GLU A 221 -5.13 5.92 15.89
CA GLU A 221 -5.54 7.27 16.28
C GLU A 221 -6.26 8.01 15.15
N LEU A 222 -5.78 7.86 13.91
CA LEU A 222 -6.42 8.44 12.74
C LEU A 222 -7.85 7.91 12.55
N CYS A 223 -8.05 6.62 12.77
CA CYS A 223 -9.38 6.01 12.73
C CYS A 223 -10.29 6.57 13.82
N LYS A 224 -9.81 6.69 15.06
CA LYS A 224 -10.57 7.28 16.18
C LYS A 224 -11.02 8.70 15.90
N VAL A 225 -10.11 9.56 15.45
CA VAL A 225 -10.40 10.98 15.15
C VAL A 225 -11.44 11.13 14.03
N ASN A 226 -11.49 10.18 13.10
CA ASN A 226 -12.43 10.19 11.99
C ASN A 226 -13.70 9.34 12.24
N ASN A 227 -13.89 8.80 13.46
CA ASN A 227 -14.99 7.91 13.82
C ASN A 227 -15.09 6.66 12.94
N VAL A 228 -13.93 6.10 12.58
CA VAL A 228 -13.79 4.88 11.80
C VAL A 228 -13.53 3.71 12.76
N GLU A 229 -14.34 2.67 12.70
CA GLU A 229 -14.07 1.42 13.42
C GLU A 229 -12.93 0.68 12.73
N LEU A 230 -11.85 0.41 13.49
CA LEU A 230 -10.68 -0.32 12.97
C LEU A 230 -10.73 -1.79 13.39
N ILE A 231 -10.62 -2.66 12.40
CA ILE A 231 -10.52 -4.11 12.58
C ILE A 231 -9.23 -4.58 11.88
N LEU A 232 -8.38 -5.28 12.61
CA LEU A 232 -7.16 -5.87 12.08
C LEU A 232 -7.37 -7.33 11.71
N PHE A 233 -6.73 -7.78 10.65
CA PHE A 233 -6.68 -9.20 10.31
C PHE A 233 -5.34 -9.59 9.67
N THR A 234 -4.94 -10.84 9.87
CA THR A 234 -3.82 -11.46 9.15
C THR A 234 -4.40 -12.37 8.08
N ALA A 235 -4.00 -12.15 6.83
CA ALA A 235 -4.42 -12.98 5.69
C ALA A 235 -3.71 -14.35 5.68
N PRO A 236 -4.24 -15.38 4.98
CA PRO A 236 -3.64 -16.69 4.91
C PRO A 236 -2.24 -16.69 4.27
N VAL A 237 -1.37 -17.53 4.80
CA VAL A 237 -0.06 -17.92 4.23
C VAL A 237 0.09 -19.42 4.29
N ALA A 238 0.97 -20.00 3.49
CA ALA A 238 1.31 -21.40 3.62
C ALA A 238 1.96 -21.64 4.99
N ASP A 239 1.44 -22.60 5.76
CA ASP A 239 1.83 -22.83 7.16
C ASP A 239 3.30 -23.20 7.33
N ILE A 240 3.92 -23.76 6.30
CA ILE A 240 5.35 -24.11 6.27
C ILE A 240 6.29 -22.92 6.49
N ILE A 241 5.81 -21.69 6.30
CA ILE A 241 6.60 -20.48 6.57
C ILE A 241 6.31 -19.87 7.94
N LEU A 242 5.36 -20.42 8.69
CA LEU A 242 5.05 -19.94 10.04
C LEU A 242 6.10 -20.48 11.03
N ASP A 243 6.67 -19.59 11.82
CA ASP A 243 7.60 -19.96 12.89
C ASP A 243 6.88 -20.71 14.01
N LYS A 244 7.63 -21.54 14.77
CA LYS A 244 7.10 -22.26 15.94
C LYS A 244 6.49 -21.32 16.99
N GLY A 245 7.00 -20.07 17.10
CA GLY A 245 6.47 -19.05 17.99
C GLY A 245 5.25 -18.31 17.46
N TYR A 246 4.87 -18.53 16.21
CA TYR A 246 3.84 -17.76 15.53
C TYR A 246 2.52 -17.68 16.32
N TYR A 247 2.01 -18.83 16.75
CA TYR A 247 0.70 -18.89 17.41
C TYR A 247 0.69 -18.17 18.76
N ALA A 248 1.72 -18.37 19.58
CA ALA A 248 1.85 -17.67 20.86
C ALA A 248 1.96 -16.17 20.67
N ASN A 249 2.81 -15.74 19.72
CA ASN A 249 3.00 -14.34 19.41
C ASN A 249 1.74 -13.71 18.80
N ALA A 250 0.96 -14.45 18.02
CA ALA A 250 -0.33 -13.99 17.48
C ALA A 250 -1.35 -13.72 18.59
N GLU A 251 -1.42 -14.61 19.60
CA GLU A 251 -2.31 -14.41 20.76
C GLU A 251 -1.85 -13.21 21.62
N ASP A 252 -0.55 -13.03 21.79
CA ASP A 252 -0.04 -11.87 22.53
C ASP A 252 -0.24 -10.56 21.74
N PHE A 253 -0.10 -10.57 20.41
CA PHE A 253 -0.48 -9.45 19.57
C PHE A 253 -1.98 -9.13 19.68
N LYS A 254 -2.84 -10.14 19.71
CA LYS A 254 -4.27 -9.98 19.94
C LYS A 254 -4.57 -9.30 21.29
N LYS A 255 -3.94 -9.75 22.37
CA LYS A 255 -4.08 -9.11 23.68
C LYS A 255 -3.61 -7.65 23.66
N LEU A 256 -2.49 -7.37 22.98
CA LEU A 256 -1.97 -6.01 22.81
C LEU A 256 -2.97 -5.12 22.07
N MET A 257 -3.62 -5.62 21.03
CA MET A 257 -4.63 -4.86 20.27
C MET A 257 -5.92 -4.68 21.08
N GLN A 258 -6.34 -5.68 21.85
CA GLN A 258 -7.48 -5.56 22.77
C GLN A 258 -7.29 -4.44 23.81
N GLN A 259 -6.06 -4.27 24.34
CA GLN A 259 -5.73 -3.15 25.25
C GLN A 259 -5.91 -1.77 24.57
N LYS A 260 -5.86 -1.72 23.24
CA LYS A 260 -6.09 -0.52 22.44
C LYS A 260 -7.54 -0.39 21.94
N ALA A 261 -8.43 -1.28 22.38
CA ALA A 261 -9.81 -1.40 21.92
C ALA A 261 -9.92 -1.66 20.39
N VAL A 262 -8.98 -2.44 19.83
CA VAL A 262 -8.95 -2.84 18.42
C VAL A 262 -9.14 -4.35 18.30
N SER A 263 -10.12 -4.75 17.48
CA SER A 263 -10.36 -6.17 17.18
C SER A 263 -9.28 -6.70 16.24
N TYR A 264 -8.81 -7.92 16.50
CA TYR A 264 -7.84 -8.60 15.64
C TYR A 264 -8.26 -10.05 15.39
N PHE A 265 -8.21 -10.46 14.12
CA PHE A 265 -8.53 -11.81 13.65
C PHE A 265 -7.32 -12.40 12.92
N ASN A 266 -6.85 -13.56 13.38
CA ASN A 266 -5.75 -14.26 12.75
C ASN A 266 -6.26 -15.39 11.86
N TYR A 267 -5.97 -15.29 10.56
CA TYR A 267 -6.28 -16.31 9.56
C TYR A 267 -5.01 -16.87 8.89
N GLY A 268 -3.84 -16.63 9.50
CA GLY A 268 -2.56 -16.95 8.88
C GLY A 268 -2.41 -18.40 8.43
N ASP A 269 -2.89 -19.35 9.20
CA ASP A 269 -2.81 -20.81 8.95
C ASP A 269 -4.09 -21.42 8.36
N LEU A 270 -5.06 -20.60 7.96
CA LEU A 270 -6.42 -21.05 7.59
C LEU A 270 -6.46 -22.20 6.56
N TYR A 271 -5.50 -22.24 5.65
CA TYR A 271 -5.43 -23.24 4.59
C TYR A 271 -4.28 -24.22 4.73
N GLY A 272 -3.51 -24.15 5.82
CA GLY A 272 -2.30 -24.95 5.95
C GLY A 272 -1.36 -24.70 4.77
N HIS A 273 -1.00 -25.78 4.06
CA HIS A 273 -0.21 -25.69 2.81
C HIS A 273 -0.95 -26.27 1.60
N ASP A 274 -2.29 -26.33 1.62
CA ASP A 274 -3.07 -26.85 0.48
C ASP A 274 -2.79 -26.04 -0.79
N PRO A 275 -2.12 -26.63 -1.79
CA PRO A 275 -1.61 -25.90 -2.94
C PRO A 275 -2.68 -25.27 -3.82
N LYS A 276 -3.94 -25.72 -3.70
CA LYS A 276 -5.04 -25.18 -4.50
C LYS A 276 -5.40 -23.73 -4.14
N PHE A 277 -5.11 -23.32 -2.89
CA PHE A 277 -5.44 -21.98 -2.43
C PHE A 277 -4.31 -20.96 -2.64
N PHE A 278 -3.09 -21.41 -2.91
CA PHE A 278 -1.92 -20.54 -2.96
C PHE A 278 -1.42 -20.31 -4.39
N TYR A 279 -1.13 -19.05 -4.69
CA TYR A 279 -0.35 -18.64 -5.86
C TYR A 279 1.16 -18.79 -5.58
N ASN A 280 1.56 -18.39 -4.40
CA ASN A 280 2.88 -18.63 -3.81
C ASN A 280 2.74 -18.70 -2.28
N GLN A 281 3.83 -18.85 -1.55
CA GLN A 281 3.81 -19.07 -0.09
C GLN A 281 3.10 -17.98 0.73
N ILE A 282 2.90 -16.77 0.19
CA ILE A 282 2.31 -15.63 0.90
C ILE A 282 1.07 -15.01 0.22
N HIS A 283 0.76 -15.43 -0.99
CA HIS A 283 -0.42 -14.95 -1.72
C HIS A 283 -1.31 -16.11 -2.12
N ILE A 284 -2.62 -15.87 -2.04
CA ILE A 284 -3.63 -16.84 -2.46
C ILE A 284 -4.07 -16.60 -3.90
N THR A 285 -4.63 -17.63 -4.51
CA THR A 285 -5.24 -17.59 -5.85
C THR A 285 -6.58 -16.86 -5.82
N LYS A 286 -7.16 -16.62 -7.00
CA LYS A 286 -8.51 -16.06 -7.12
C LYS A 286 -9.55 -16.91 -6.39
N ASP A 287 -9.53 -18.25 -6.58
CA ASP A 287 -10.46 -19.16 -5.89
C ASP A 287 -10.21 -19.16 -4.37
N GLY A 288 -8.93 -19.06 -3.97
CA GLY A 288 -8.55 -18.88 -2.57
C GLY A 288 -9.10 -17.58 -1.98
N ALA A 289 -9.06 -16.47 -2.72
CA ALA A 289 -9.59 -15.17 -2.28
C ALA A 289 -11.11 -15.21 -2.13
N GLU A 290 -11.83 -15.83 -3.07
CA GLU A 290 -13.27 -15.97 -3.00
C GLU A 290 -13.68 -16.86 -1.80
N ASP A 291 -13.02 -18.01 -1.59
CA ASP A 291 -13.27 -18.89 -0.45
C ASP A 291 -12.93 -18.20 0.89
N PHE A 292 -11.78 -17.52 0.96
CA PHE A 292 -11.39 -16.74 2.12
C PHE A 292 -12.44 -15.67 2.47
N THR A 293 -12.87 -14.91 1.47
CA THR A 293 -13.86 -13.86 1.66
C THR A 293 -15.17 -14.42 2.21
N ARG A 294 -15.63 -15.58 1.72
CA ARG A 294 -16.81 -16.25 2.26
C ARG A 294 -16.64 -16.69 3.72
N LYS A 295 -15.46 -17.15 4.10
CA LYS A 295 -15.17 -17.55 5.49
C LYS A 295 -15.12 -16.37 6.46
N ILE A 296 -14.68 -15.20 5.99
CA ILE A 296 -14.60 -13.99 6.84
C ILE A 296 -15.87 -13.13 6.80
N LEU A 297 -16.90 -13.48 6.03
CA LEU A 297 -18.16 -12.71 5.99
C LEU A 297 -18.70 -12.34 7.37
N PRO A 298 -18.64 -13.18 8.42
CA PRO A 298 -19.16 -12.84 9.75
C PRO A 298 -18.57 -11.55 10.34
N ILE A 299 -17.32 -11.18 10.02
CA ILE A 299 -16.74 -9.93 10.53
C ILE A 299 -17.30 -8.69 9.82
N PHE A 300 -17.90 -8.85 8.64
CA PHE A 300 -18.55 -7.76 7.89
C PHE A 300 -20.04 -7.61 8.22
N GLN A 301 -20.63 -8.60 8.86
CA GLN A 301 -22.06 -8.60 9.23
C GLN A 301 -22.32 -7.90 10.58
N GLN A 302 -21.28 -7.70 11.37
CA GLN A 302 -21.31 -7.04 12.69
C GLN A 302 -21.51 -5.49 12.58
#